data_69c79cc5c5e2ed41003b09e1e47eaa5c
#
_entry.id   69c79cc5c5e2ed41003b09e1e47eaa5c
#
_cell.length_a   1.000
_cell.length_b   1.000
_cell.length_c   1.000
_cell.angle_alpha   90.00
_cell.angle_beta   90.00
_cell.angle_gamma   90.00
#
_symmetry.space_group_name_H-M   'P 1'
#
loop_
_entity.id
_entity.type
_entity.pdbx_description
1 polymer ?
#
loop_
_entity_poly.entity_id
_entity_poly.type
_entity_poly.pdbx_seq_one_letter_code
_entity_poly.pdbx_strand_id
1 'polypeptide(L)'
;AAKSIFVNLNLDMLSQPGGRKEVLVSGNLSHPAFNCIIEDIELASNMPMIATDEKRRVGRYPSLADRRKVSDHTAFAEQGIPFLFLGVGRHNYYHTPRDTASRVNQSFYGETVRIAWQYLQKLDALCAKADGQP
;
A
#
# COMPACT_ATOMS: atom_id res chain seq x y z
N ALA A 1 -21.66 -9.94 -6.38
CA ALA A 1 -20.20 -10.09 -6.63
C ALA A 1 -19.37 -9.29 -5.62
N ALA A 2 -19.68 -8.00 -5.36
CA ALA A 2 -18.92 -7.17 -4.40
C ALA A 2 -18.93 -7.71 -2.96
N LYS A 3 -19.95 -8.43 -2.55
CA LYS A 3 -20.09 -9.01 -1.20
C LYS A 3 -19.12 -10.16 -0.91
N SER A 4 -18.43 -10.68 -1.91
CA SER A 4 -17.45 -11.76 -1.78
C SER A 4 -16.00 -11.28 -1.71
N ILE A 5 -15.76 -9.96 -1.76
CA ILE A 5 -14.43 -9.38 -1.67
C ILE A 5 -14.21 -8.90 -0.25
N PHE A 6 -13.26 -9.53 0.45
CA PHE A 6 -12.93 -9.19 1.83
C PHE A 6 -12.06 -7.93 1.91
N VAL A 7 -11.05 -7.85 1.07
CA VAL A 7 -10.09 -6.73 1.02
C VAL A 7 -9.50 -6.57 -0.37
N ASN A 8 -9.14 -5.37 -0.74
CA ASN A 8 -8.30 -5.06 -1.89
C ASN A 8 -6.88 -4.71 -1.42
N LEU A 9 -5.87 -5.40 -1.93
CA LEU A 9 -4.48 -5.02 -1.78
C LEU A 9 -3.99 -4.44 -3.11
N ASN A 10 -3.81 -3.14 -3.16
CA ASN A 10 -3.35 -2.42 -4.36
C ASN A 10 -1.87 -2.09 -4.26
N LEU A 11 -1.12 -2.45 -5.29
CA LEU A 11 0.33 -2.25 -5.38
C LEU A 11 0.63 -1.35 -6.58
N ASP A 12 1.19 -0.18 -6.33
CA ASP A 12 1.45 0.81 -7.38
C ASP A 12 2.81 1.47 -7.21
N MET A 13 3.55 1.58 -8.33
CA MET A 13 4.83 2.29 -8.43
C MET A 13 5.97 1.75 -7.54
N LEU A 14 5.97 0.49 -7.16
CA LEU A 14 6.91 -0.09 -6.20
C LEU A 14 8.32 -0.39 -6.76
N SER A 15 8.60 -0.06 -8.00
CA SER A 15 9.85 -0.41 -8.67
C SER A 15 10.98 0.61 -8.50
N GLN A 16 10.65 1.83 -8.13
CA GLN A 16 11.61 2.90 -7.91
C GLN A 16 11.30 3.65 -6.61
N PRO A 17 12.30 3.93 -5.77
CA PRO A 17 12.07 4.77 -4.61
C PRO A 17 11.67 6.19 -5.04
N GLY A 18 10.70 6.78 -4.36
CA GLY A 18 10.47 8.21 -4.42
C GLY A 18 11.65 9.00 -3.83
N GLY A 19 11.50 10.30 -3.66
CA GLY A 19 12.56 11.17 -3.11
C GLY A 19 13.05 10.76 -1.71
N ARG A 20 12.24 10.00 -0.97
CA ARG A 20 12.61 9.28 0.26
C ARG A 20 12.44 7.79 -0.02
N LYS A 21 13.39 6.97 0.39
CA LYS A 21 13.33 5.51 0.23
C LYS A 21 12.35 4.90 1.25
N GLU A 22 11.07 5.18 1.07
CA GLU A 22 9.98 4.78 1.97
C GLU A 22 8.81 4.21 1.18
N VAL A 23 8.05 3.32 1.79
CA VAL A 23 6.77 2.84 1.27
C VAL A 23 5.63 3.60 1.96
N LEU A 24 4.74 4.15 1.15
CA LEU A 24 3.52 4.81 1.63
C LEU A 24 2.41 3.79 1.71
N VAL A 25 1.73 3.74 2.85
CA VAL A 25 0.59 2.85 3.07
C VAL A 25 -0.65 3.71 3.31
N SER A 26 -1.72 3.49 2.54
CA SER A 26 -3.03 4.10 2.80
C SER A 26 -4.12 3.05 2.84
N GLY A 27 -5.29 3.42 3.39
CA GLY A 27 -6.38 2.49 3.66
C GLY A 27 -6.29 1.84 5.04
N ASN A 28 -5.33 2.22 5.87
CA ASN A 28 -5.14 1.67 7.21
C ASN A 28 -6.35 1.89 8.15
N LEU A 29 -7.17 2.90 7.88
CA LEU A 29 -8.41 3.15 8.63
C LEU A 29 -9.64 2.46 8.01
N SER A 30 -9.50 1.75 6.89
CA SER A 30 -10.62 1.07 6.24
C SER A 30 -11.03 -0.25 6.93
N HIS A 31 -10.17 -0.78 7.81
CA HIS A 31 -10.44 -1.96 8.63
C HIS A 31 -9.68 -1.89 9.97
N PRO A 32 -10.29 -2.23 11.11
CA PRO A 32 -9.67 -2.10 12.44
C PRO A 32 -8.32 -2.82 12.61
N ALA A 33 -8.15 -3.98 11.97
CA ALA A 33 -6.93 -4.79 12.10
C ALA A 33 -5.74 -4.27 11.29
N PHE A 34 -5.92 -3.31 10.38
CA PHE A 34 -4.85 -2.95 9.43
C PHE A 34 -3.69 -2.22 10.10
N ASN A 35 -3.95 -1.40 11.11
CA ASN A 35 -2.85 -0.72 11.84
C ASN A 35 -1.90 -1.74 12.48
N CYS A 36 -2.43 -2.78 13.14
CA CYS A 36 -1.59 -3.82 13.74
C CYS A 36 -0.77 -4.58 12.67
N ILE A 37 -1.38 -4.87 11.51
CA ILE A 37 -0.67 -5.52 10.39
C ILE A 37 0.48 -4.65 9.89
N ILE A 38 0.25 -3.34 9.75
CA ILE A 38 1.25 -2.38 9.29
C ILE A 38 2.41 -2.31 10.29
N GLU A 39 2.11 -2.14 11.57
CA GLU A 39 3.11 -2.07 12.65
C GLU A 39 3.99 -3.33 12.71
N ASP A 40 3.38 -4.51 12.62
CA ASP A 40 4.10 -5.79 12.60
C ASP A 40 5.08 -5.91 11.42
N ILE A 41 4.65 -5.45 10.24
CA ILE A 41 5.48 -5.52 9.03
C ILE A 41 6.58 -4.45 9.09
N GLU A 42 6.28 -3.25 9.59
CA GLU A 42 7.26 -2.19 9.76
C GLU A 42 8.39 -2.61 10.71
N LEU A 43 8.04 -3.23 11.83
CA LEU A 43 9.03 -3.76 12.79
C LEU A 43 9.92 -4.85 12.20
N ALA A 44 9.39 -5.64 11.26
CA ALA A 44 10.11 -6.73 10.59
C ALA A 44 10.87 -6.26 9.33
N SER A 45 10.69 -5.03 8.91
CA SER A 45 11.26 -4.47 7.67
C SER A 45 12.42 -3.52 7.98
N ASN A 46 13.42 -3.50 7.09
CA ASN A 46 14.46 -2.49 7.10
C ASN A 46 14.08 -1.23 6.29
N MET A 47 12.87 -1.21 5.72
CA MET A 47 12.38 -0.10 4.91
C MET A 47 11.34 0.70 5.69
N PRO A 48 11.50 2.02 5.81
CA PRO A 48 10.51 2.85 6.46
C PRO A 48 9.15 2.76 5.75
N MET A 49 8.08 2.61 6.52
CA MET A 49 6.71 2.66 6.04
C MET A 49 5.96 3.81 6.69
N ILE A 50 5.14 4.50 5.93
CA ILE A 50 4.37 5.65 6.42
C ILE A 50 2.89 5.41 6.16
N ALA A 51 2.13 5.18 7.23
CA ALA A 51 0.69 5.19 7.18
C ALA A 51 0.18 6.62 6.92
N THR A 52 -0.65 6.78 5.89
CA THR A 52 -0.97 8.11 5.36
C THR A 52 -2.42 8.54 5.60
N ASP A 53 -3.26 7.69 6.17
CA ASP A 53 -4.68 7.99 6.42
C ASP A 53 -4.91 8.82 7.69
N GLU A 54 -3.97 8.87 8.58
CA GLU A 54 -4.00 9.84 9.67
C GLU A 54 -3.72 11.23 9.11
N LYS A 55 -4.41 12.25 9.64
CA LYS A 55 -4.37 13.66 9.22
C LYS A 55 -2.98 14.33 9.28
N ARG A 56 -1.92 13.56 9.32
CA ARG A 56 -0.56 14.06 9.29
C ARG A 56 -0.25 14.51 7.85
N ARG A 57 -0.22 15.80 7.64
CA ARG A 57 0.50 16.41 6.52
C ARG A 57 1.97 15.99 6.62
N VAL A 58 2.32 14.86 6.03
CA VAL A 58 3.71 14.50 5.84
C VAL A 58 4.21 15.23 4.59
N GLY A 59 4.57 16.49 4.76
CA GLY A 59 5.18 17.30 3.70
C GLY A 59 4.26 17.58 2.50
N ARG A 60 4.80 17.45 1.28
CA ARG A 60 4.15 17.72 -0.01
C ARG A 60 3.16 16.65 -0.49
N TYR A 61 2.81 15.69 0.32
CA TYR A 61 1.88 14.65 -0.13
C TYR A 61 0.44 15.16 -0.08
N PRO A 62 -0.39 14.82 -1.09
CA PRO A 62 -1.79 15.18 -1.12
C PRO A 62 -2.52 14.67 0.13
N SER A 63 -3.58 15.36 0.50
CA SER A 63 -4.43 14.94 1.62
C SER A 63 -5.09 13.58 1.34
N LEU A 64 -5.58 12.94 2.39
CA LEU A 64 -6.34 11.68 2.30
C LEU A 64 -7.44 11.69 1.23
N ALA A 65 -8.17 12.82 1.14
CA ALA A 65 -9.23 13.00 0.15
C ALA A 65 -8.70 12.90 -1.29
N ASP A 66 -7.47 13.38 -1.53
CA ASP A 66 -6.86 13.35 -2.84
C ASP A 66 -6.29 11.95 -3.18
N ARG A 67 -5.92 11.17 -2.17
CA ARG A 67 -5.34 9.82 -2.35
C ARG A 67 -6.39 8.74 -2.58
N ARG A 68 -7.60 8.91 -2.07
CA ARG A 68 -8.73 8.00 -2.35
C ARG A 68 -9.12 7.95 -3.83
N LYS A 69 -8.59 8.85 -4.66
CA LYS A 69 -8.93 8.98 -6.09
C LYS A 69 -7.73 8.81 -7.03
N VAL A 70 -6.64 8.20 -6.58
CA VAL A 70 -5.36 8.29 -7.30
C VAL A 70 -4.93 6.96 -7.93
N SER A 71 -5.57 5.83 -7.58
CA SER A 71 -5.21 4.51 -8.09
C SER A 71 -6.40 3.54 -8.03
N ASP A 72 -6.22 2.33 -8.48
CA ASP A 72 -7.28 1.32 -8.70
C ASP A 72 -8.07 0.94 -7.44
N HIS A 73 -7.48 1.10 -6.24
CA HIS A 73 -8.20 0.89 -4.98
C HIS A 73 -9.43 1.80 -4.80
N THR A 74 -9.51 2.90 -5.55
CA THR A 74 -10.63 3.84 -5.50
C THR A 74 -11.96 3.14 -5.79
N ALA A 75 -11.99 2.29 -6.81
CA ALA A 75 -13.20 1.56 -7.19
C ALA A 75 -13.72 0.64 -6.08
N PHE A 76 -12.82 0.09 -5.27
CA PHE A 76 -13.16 -0.75 -4.11
C PHE A 76 -13.61 0.10 -2.93
N ALA A 77 -12.91 1.19 -2.64
CA ALA A 77 -13.25 2.12 -1.57
C ALA A 77 -14.65 2.74 -1.75
N GLU A 78 -15.02 3.08 -2.99
CA GLU A 78 -16.36 3.61 -3.32
C GLU A 78 -17.48 2.59 -3.11
N GLN A 79 -17.16 1.30 -3.12
CA GLN A 79 -18.09 0.20 -2.80
C GLN A 79 -18.07 -0.19 -1.31
N GLY A 80 -17.34 0.55 -0.47
CA GLY A 80 -17.19 0.25 0.95
C GLY A 80 -16.36 -1.00 1.23
N ILE A 81 -15.57 -1.47 0.26
CA ILE A 81 -14.66 -2.60 0.43
C ILE A 81 -13.37 -2.10 1.08
N PRO A 82 -12.93 -2.71 2.19
CA PRO A 82 -11.65 -2.38 2.82
C PRO A 82 -10.50 -2.51 1.83
N PHE A 83 -9.51 -1.63 1.94
CA PHE A 83 -8.34 -1.67 1.07
C PHE A 83 -7.06 -1.31 1.81
N LEU A 84 -5.95 -1.83 1.31
CA LEU A 84 -4.61 -1.34 1.59
C LEU A 84 -3.94 -1.00 0.25
N PHE A 85 -3.44 0.21 0.16
CA PHE A 85 -2.64 0.68 -0.96
C PHE A 85 -1.19 0.82 -0.51
N LEU A 86 -0.29 0.16 -1.23
CA LEU A 86 1.14 0.33 -1.09
C LEU A 86 1.69 1.04 -2.31
N GLY A 87 2.38 2.13 -2.08
CA GLY A 87 2.97 2.93 -3.15
C GLY A 87 4.21 3.67 -2.67
N VAL A 88 4.75 4.49 -3.54
CA VAL A 88 5.90 5.35 -3.24
C VAL A 88 5.61 6.80 -3.64
N GLY A 89 6.45 7.72 -3.17
CA GLY A 89 6.43 9.09 -3.65
C GLY A 89 6.82 9.17 -5.14
N ARG A 90 6.46 10.28 -5.79
CA ARG A 90 6.80 10.51 -7.19
C ARG A 90 8.32 10.53 -7.37
N HIS A 91 8.78 9.83 -8.39
CA HIS A 91 10.17 9.88 -8.88
C HIS A 91 10.28 10.76 -10.14
N ASN A 92 11.50 11.10 -10.54
CA ASN A 92 11.75 12.08 -11.61
C ASN A 92 11.24 11.67 -13.00
N TYR A 93 10.93 10.39 -13.20
CA TYR A 93 10.48 9.86 -14.49
C TYR A 93 8.98 9.53 -14.50
N TYR A 94 8.29 9.76 -13.38
CA TYR A 94 6.86 9.49 -13.22
C TYR A 94 6.02 10.07 -14.36
N HIS A 95 5.24 9.22 -15.01
CA HIS A 95 4.39 9.56 -16.16
C HIS A 95 5.15 10.19 -17.34
N THR A 96 6.38 9.79 -17.57
CA THR A 96 7.16 10.23 -18.75
C THR A 96 7.61 9.02 -19.58
N PRO A 97 7.90 9.19 -20.88
CA PRO A 97 8.49 8.14 -21.73
C PRO A 97 9.87 7.65 -21.24
N ARG A 98 10.47 8.36 -20.28
CA ARG A 98 11.75 7.98 -19.68
C ARG A 98 11.60 6.97 -18.53
N ASP A 99 10.39 6.67 -18.10
CA ASP A 99 10.12 5.63 -17.10
C ASP A 99 10.16 4.25 -17.77
N THR A 100 11.36 3.70 -17.83
CA THR A 100 11.68 2.47 -18.56
C THR A 100 12.10 1.36 -17.60
N ALA A 101 11.98 0.11 -18.01
CA ALA A 101 12.37 -1.06 -17.22
C ALA A 101 13.85 -1.03 -16.77
N SER A 102 14.74 -0.41 -17.55
CA SER A 102 16.16 -0.26 -17.18
C SER A 102 16.39 0.65 -15.95
N ARG A 103 15.37 1.37 -15.50
CA ARG A 103 15.43 2.25 -14.31
C ARG A 103 14.88 1.62 -13.04
N VAL A 104 14.42 0.39 -13.11
CA VAL A 104 14.01 -0.37 -11.92
C VAL A 104 15.18 -0.46 -10.96
N ASN A 105 14.98 0.00 -9.74
CA ASN A 105 15.94 -0.21 -8.66
C ASN A 105 15.73 -1.61 -8.09
N GLN A 106 16.52 -2.57 -8.54
CA GLN A 106 16.34 -3.99 -8.22
C GLN A 106 16.33 -4.29 -6.72
N SER A 107 17.23 -3.64 -5.95
CA SER A 107 17.29 -3.82 -4.51
C SER A 107 16.03 -3.29 -3.81
N PHE A 108 15.59 -2.08 -4.18
CA PHE A 108 14.37 -1.49 -3.65
C PHE A 108 13.14 -2.32 -4.04
N TYR A 109 13.05 -2.72 -5.32
CA TYR A 109 11.94 -3.53 -5.83
C TYR A 109 11.86 -4.88 -5.14
N GLY A 110 12.98 -5.57 -4.95
CA GLY A 110 13.01 -6.82 -4.21
C GLY A 110 12.48 -6.70 -2.79
N GLU A 111 12.83 -5.61 -2.10
CA GLU A 111 12.33 -5.34 -0.75
C GLU A 111 10.83 -5.00 -0.74
N THR A 112 10.34 -4.20 -1.69
CA THR A 112 8.91 -3.90 -1.79
C THR A 112 8.07 -5.13 -2.13
N VAL A 113 8.59 -6.04 -2.96
CA VAL A 113 7.94 -7.34 -3.23
C VAL A 113 7.85 -8.19 -1.96
N ARG A 114 8.92 -8.24 -1.17
CA ARG A 114 8.92 -8.95 0.11
C ARG A 114 7.90 -8.37 1.09
N ILE A 115 7.82 -7.06 1.18
CA ILE A 115 6.82 -6.36 2.00
C ILE A 115 5.39 -6.68 1.50
N ALA A 116 5.15 -6.57 0.20
CA ALA A 116 3.84 -6.88 -0.39
C ALA A 116 3.41 -8.34 -0.12
N TRP A 117 4.36 -9.27 -0.17
CA TRP A 117 4.12 -10.67 0.17
C TRP A 117 3.73 -10.86 1.65
N GLN A 118 4.39 -10.16 2.57
CA GLN A 118 4.03 -10.18 3.99
C GLN A 118 2.61 -9.63 4.23
N TYR A 119 2.24 -8.55 3.55
CA TYR A 119 0.86 -8.04 3.59
C TYR A 119 -0.14 -9.07 3.10
N LEU A 120 0.12 -9.69 1.96
CA LEU A 120 -0.76 -10.72 1.40
C LEU A 120 -0.99 -11.87 2.39
N GLN A 121 0.09 -12.40 2.99
CA GLN A 121 -0.01 -13.49 3.98
C GLN A 121 -0.83 -13.10 5.23
N LYS A 122 -0.62 -11.88 5.75
CA LYS A 122 -1.36 -11.40 6.92
C LYS A 122 -2.83 -11.12 6.62
N LEU A 123 -3.13 -10.60 5.43
CA LEU A 123 -4.51 -10.37 4.99
C LEU A 123 -5.25 -11.68 4.72
N ASP A 124 -4.57 -12.67 4.16
CA ASP A 124 -5.13 -14.02 3.96
C ASP A 124 -5.48 -14.68 5.31
N ALA A 125 -4.59 -14.62 6.28
CA ALA A 125 -4.83 -15.11 7.63
C ALA A 125 -5.97 -14.35 8.34
N LEU A 126 -6.13 -13.05 8.08
CA LEU A 126 -7.24 -12.25 8.61
C LEU A 126 -8.58 -12.69 7.98
N CYS A 127 -8.59 -12.93 6.67
CA CYS A 127 -9.74 -13.41 5.92
C CYS A 127 -10.20 -14.78 6.44
N ALA A 128 -9.26 -15.73 6.59
CA ALA A 128 -9.56 -17.06 7.11
C ALA A 128 -10.20 -17.03 8.50
N LYS A 129 -9.73 -16.16 9.39
CA LYS A 129 -10.35 -15.97 10.72
C LYS A 129 -11.77 -15.39 10.64
N ALA A 130 -12.02 -14.49 9.69
CA ALA A 130 -13.34 -13.91 9.50
C ALA A 130 -14.36 -14.95 8.99
N ASP A 131 -13.91 -15.93 8.20
CA ASP A 131 -14.71 -17.03 7.69
C ASP A 131 -14.88 -18.19 8.69
N GLY A 132 -14.34 -18.05 9.92
CA GLY A 132 -14.47 -19.06 10.99
C GLY A 132 -13.59 -20.29 10.76
N GLN A 133 -12.57 -20.20 9.94
CA GLN A 133 -11.56 -21.26 9.81
C GLN A 133 -10.55 -21.16 10.96
N PRO A 134 -10.18 -22.30 11.60
CA PRO A 134 -9.25 -22.33 12.72
C PRO A 134 -7.82 -21.94 12.35
#